data_d4a8924e06a06ba70b5135a7fd6ba2aa
#
_entry.id   d4a8924e06a06ba70b5135a7fd6ba2aa
#
_cell.length_a   1.000
_cell.length_b   1.000
_cell.length_c   1.000
_cell.angle_alpha   90.00
_cell.angle_beta   90.00
_cell.angle_gamma   90.00
#
_symmetry.space_group_name_H-M   'P 1'
#
loop_
_entity.id
_entity.type
_entity.pdbx_description
1 polymer ?
#
loop_
_entity_poly.entity_id
_entity_poly.type
_entity_poly.pdbx_seq_one_letter_code
_entity_poly.pdbx_strand_id
1 'polypeptide(L)'
;MTKTIGKLSAQLGLLMMLLGGCSATTTIDEYRPTDQPIVLSGDEKVVILGRRDAGHYETDREFIECVSDEVTSGGIKVLPEQQFIDAIYPWFEPRTAPKGLPRLKRLIQQNNVKAKIDSLSIRYLVWLDGSTETTGKGGSMSCAIGPGGGGCFGFAQWDKLSVYEATVWDLDELVEKGKLRVDSEGTSYLIGVVAPIPLLTPVKNDACGSLGNQLKLFFSIK
;
A
#
# COMPACT_ATOMS: atom_id res chain seq x y z
N MET A 1 17.46 -41.78 30.74
CA MET A 1 16.43 -41.28 29.82
C MET A 1 15.95 -39.87 30.13
N THR A 2 16.03 -39.37 31.35
CA THR A 2 15.54 -38.04 31.77
C THR A 2 16.37 -36.83 31.32
N LYS A 3 17.69 -36.97 31.05
CA LYS A 3 18.56 -35.86 30.64
C LYS A 3 18.39 -35.42 29.14
N THR A 4 17.87 -36.30 28.29
CA THR A 4 17.62 -35.98 26.88
C THR A 4 16.32 -35.18 26.65
N ILE A 5 15.31 -35.42 27.46
CA ILE A 5 14.01 -34.74 27.39
C ILE A 5 14.15 -33.25 27.80
N GLY A 6 14.98 -32.96 28.82
CA GLY A 6 15.23 -31.60 29.27
C GLY A 6 15.97 -30.70 28.23
N LYS A 7 16.86 -31.32 27.42
CA LYS A 7 17.56 -30.58 26.37
C LYS A 7 16.64 -30.30 25.16
N LEU A 8 15.74 -31.21 24.85
CA LEU A 8 14.79 -31.05 23.72
C LEU A 8 13.75 -29.97 24.04
N SER A 9 13.25 -29.90 25.29
CA SER A 9 12.31 -28.87 25.72
C SER A 9 12.94 -27.46 25.80
N ALA A 10 14.22 -27.37 26.20
CA ALA A 10 14.94 -26.11 26.20
C ALA A 10 15.24 -25.57 24.77
N GLN A 11 15.56 -26.48 23.83
CA GLN A 11 15.75 -26.11 22.42
C GLN A 11 14.45 -25.73 21.75
N LEU A 12 13.32 -26.37 22.06
CA LEU A 12 12.01 -26.03 21.53
C LEU A 12 11.50 -24.69 22.10
N GLY A 13 11.78 -24.38 23.37
CA GLY A 13 11.47 -23.09 23.98
C GLY A 13 12.29 -21.94 23.38
N LEU A 14 13.56 -22.16 23.07
CA LEU A 14 14.41 -21.17 22.42
C LEU A 14 13.99 -20.91 20.96
N LEU A 15 13.53 -21.94 20.26
CA LEU A 15 13.03 -21.82 18.89
C LEU A 15 11.69 -21.06 18.83
N MET A 16 10.80 -21.22 19.82
CA MET A 16 9.56 -20.46 19.91
C MET A 16 9.76 -18.98 20.23
N MET A 17 10.81 -18.60 20.96
CA MET A 17 11.14 -17.18 21.19
C MET A 17 11.67 -16.46 19.96
N LEU A 18 12.19 -17.18 18.97
CA LEU A 18 12.70 -16.61 17.70
C LEU A 18 11.58 -16.36 16.69
N LEU A 19 10.35 -16.83 16.92
CA LEU A 19 9.19 -16.63 16.04
C LEU A 19 8.36 -15.39 16.39
N GLY A 20 8.75 -14.61 17.39
CA GLY A 20 8.20 -13.26 17.65
C GLY A 20 8.64 -12.31 16.56
N GLY A 21 8.00 -12.40 15.38
CA GLY A 21 8.28 -11.52 14.26
C GLY A 21 7.95 -10.05 14.60
N CYS A 22 8.71 -9.13 14.04
CA CYS A 22 8.35 -7.71 14.06
C CYS A 22 7.02 -7.56 13.31
N SER A 23 5.96 -7.20 14.02
CA SER A 23 4.64 -6.91 13.43
C SER A 23 4.42 -5.41 13.37
N ALA A 24 3.79 -4.93 12.31
CA ALA A 24 3.29 -3.57 12.24
C ALA A 24 1.94 -3.49 13.00
N THR A 25 1.66 -2.30 13.53
CA THR A 25 0.33 -1.95 14.01
C THR A 25 -0.36 -1.17 12.93
N THR A 26 -1.52 -1.65 12.47
CA THR A 26 -2.27 -1.02 11.38
C THR A 26 -3.67 -0.64 11.85
N THR A 27 -4.06 0.60 11.59
CA THR A 27 -5.41 1.12 11.81
C THR A 27 -6.03 1.51 10.48
N ILE A 28 -7.35 1.33 10.37
CA ILE A 28 -8.11 1.68 9.16
C ILE A 28 -9.32 2.51 9.58
N ASP A 29 -9.46 3.66 8.94
CA ASP A 29 -10.63 4.52 9.03
C ASP A 29 -11.36 4.51 7.70
N GLU A 30 -12.68 4.33 7.76
CA GLU A 30 -13.54 4.34 6.59
C GLU A 30 -14.63 5.39 6.75
N TYR A 31 -14.81 6.21 5.72
CA TYR A 31 -15.91 7.16 5.61
C TYR A 31 -16.72 6.87 4.35
N ARG A 32 -18.03 6.68 4.51
CA ARG A 32 -19.01 6.56 3.42
C ARG A 32 -20.10 7.63 3.59
N PRO A 33 -20.42 8.40 2.54
CA PRO A 33 -21.54 9.34 2.58
C PRO A 33 -22.90 8.64 2.70
N THR A 34 -22.98 7.38 2.27
CA THR A 34 -24.19 6.54 2.32
C THR A 34 -23.84 5.11 2.68
N ASP A 35 -24.72 4.44 3.42
CA ASP A 35 -24.55 3.01 3.78
C ASP A 35 -24.83 2.05 2.60
N GLN A 36 -25.14 2.58 1.41
CA GLN A 36 -25.38 1.73 0.25
C GLN A 36 -24.07 1.12 -0.28
N PRO A 37 -24.04 -0.20 -0.48
CA PRO A 37 -22.89 -0.86 -1.05
C PRO A 37 -22.63 -0.36 -2.48
N ILE A 38 -21.37 -0.19 -2.82
CA ILE A 38 -20.97 0.11 -4.19
C ILE A 38 -20.96 -1.21 -4.96
N VAL A 39 -21.83 -1.32 -5.95
CA VAL A 39 -22.00 -2.54 -6.73
C VAL A 39 -21.33 -2.37 -8.09
N LEU A 40 -20.41 -3.26 -8.41
CA LEU A 40 -19.83 -3.42 -9.75
C LEU A 40 -20.67 -4.43 -10.54
N SER A 41 -21.05 -4.09 -11.75
CA SER A 41 -21.90 -4.90 -12.62
C SER A 41 -21.14 -5.33 -13.88
N GLY A 42 -21.29 -6.58 -14.27
CA GLY A 42 -20.87 -7.06 -15.59
C GLY A 42 -19.37 -6.83 -15.88
N ASP A 43 -19.10 -5.94 -16.85
CA ASP A 43 -17.74 -5.64 -17.32
C ASP A 43 -17.17 -4.34 -16.75
N GLU A 44 -17.87 -3.74 -15.80
CA GLU A 44 -17.37 -2.54 -15.14
C GLU A 44 -16.03 -2.80 -14.44
N LYS A 45 -15.16 -1.80 -14.54
CA LYS A 45 -13.79 -1.84 -14.01
C LYS A 45 -13.55 -0.72 -13.01
N VAL A 46 -12.59 -0.97 -12.16
CA VAL A 46 -11.98 0.03 -11.28
C VAL A 46 -10.62 0.42 -11.86
N VAL A 47 -10.25 1.68 -11.77
CA VAL A 47 -8.86 2.12 -11.98
C VAL A 47 -8.32 2.69 -10.69
N ILE A 48 -7.11 2.30 -10.32
CA ILE A 48 -6.40 2.78 -9.12
C ILE A 48 -5.25 3.65 -9.60
N LEU A 49 -5.26 4.92 -9.19
CA LEU A 49 -4.26 5.91 -9.59
C LEU A 49 -3.56 6.46 -8.37
N GLY A 50 -2.24 6.56 -8.41
CA GLY A 50 -1.46 7.25 -7.40
C GLY A 50 -1.35 8.75 -7.67
N ARG A 51 -1.25 9.53 -6.59
CA ARG A 51 -0.97 10.96 -6.71
C ARG A 51 0.40 11.19 -7.33
N ARG A 52 0.44 12.15 -8.24
CA ARG A 52 1.65 12.59 -8.93
C ARG A 52 1.76 14.11 -8.85
N ASP A 53 2.96 14.62 -8.70
CA ASP A 53 3.26 16.04 -8.85
C ASP A 53 4.48 16.24 -9.74
N ALA A 54 4.40 17.22 -10.66
CA ALA A 54 5.49 17.67 -11.55
C ALA A 54 6.27 16.54 -12.27
N GLY A 55 5.64 15.38 -12.52
CA GLY A 55 6.26 14.23 -13.20
C GLY A 55 6.86 13.18 -12.28
N HIS A 56 6.78 13.36 -10.98
CA HIS A 56 7.19 12.39 -9.99
C HIS A 56 5.97 11.78 -9.29
N TYR A 57 6.08 10.49 -8.92
CA TYR A 57 5.11 9.88 -8.04
C TYR A 57 5.30 10.44 -6.62
N GLU A 58 4.24 11.02 -6.05
CA GLU A 58 4.18 11.30 -4.63
C GLU A 58 3.74 10.05 -3.86
N THR A 59 2.83 9.25 -4.45
CA THR A 59 2.48 7.93 -3.94
C THR A 59 3.41 6.89 -4.55
N ASP A 60 4.01 6.04 -3.72
CA ASP A 60 4.94 4.99 -4.15
C ASP A 60 4.27 4.04 -5.16
N ARG A 61 4.89 3.86 -6.32
CA ARG A 61 4.38 3.02 -7.41
C ARG A 61 4.17 1.56 -6.97
N GLU A 62 5.11 1.01 -6.20
CA GLU A 62 5.00 -0.36 -5.69
C GLU A 62 3.79 -0.51 -4.75
N PHE A 63 3.41 0.56 -4.04
CA PHE A 63 2.21 0.57 -3.21
C PHE A 63 0.94 0.54 -4.07
N ILE A 64 0.90 1.31 -5.16
CA ILE A 64 -0.24 1.32 -6.09
C ILE A 64 -0.43 -0.05 -6.74
N GLU A 65 0.67 -0.66 -7.21
CA GLU A 65 0.67 -2.00 -7.79
C GLU A 65 0.19 -3.04 -6.78
N CYS A 66 0.70 -3.01 -5.55
CA CYS A 66 0.29 -3.90 -4.47
C CYS A 66 -1.22 -3.78 -4.16
N VAL A 67 -1.75 -2.57 -4.01
CA VAL A 67 -3.19 -2.36 -3.76
C VAL A 67 -4.03 -2.86 -4.94
N SER A 68 -3.55 -2.66 -6.19
CA SER A 68 -4.23 -3.14 -7.39
C SER A 68 -4.30 -4.66 -7.45
N ASP A 69 -3.22 -5.34 -7.09
CA ASP A 69 -3.14 -6.79 -7.03
C ASP A 69 -4.06 -7.35 -5.94
N GLU A 70 -4.07 -6.73 -4.76
CA GLU A 70 -4.98 -7.12 -3.67
C GLU A 70 -6.44 -6.99 -4.09
N VAL A 71 -6.83 -5.87 -4.69
CA VAL A 71 -8.21 -5.65 -5.15
C VAL A 71 -8.58 -6.66 -6.25
N THR A 72 -7.67 -6.93 -7.18
CA THR A 72 -7.86 -7.92 -8.24
C THR A 72 -8.03 -9.34 -7.68
N SER A 73 -7.30 -9.68 -6.62
CA SER A 73 -7.42 -10.98 -5.94
C SER A 73 -8.82 -11.25 -5.41
N GLY A 74 -9.61 -10.21 -5.14
CA GLY A 74 -11.01 -10.26 -4.75
C GLY A 74 -11.99 -10.46 -5.92
N GLY A 75 -11.51 -10.63 -7.14
CA GLY A 75 -12.35 -10.80 -8.34
C GLY A 75 -12.80 -9.49 -8.97
N ILE A 76 -12.37 -8.34 -8.45
CA ILE A 76 -12.67 -7.02 -9.00
C ILE A 76 -11.78 -6.78 -10.22
N LYS A 77 -12.39 -6.39 -11.34
CA LYS A 77 -11.64 -6.06 -12.56
C LYS A 77 -10.94 -4.72 -12.41
N VAL A 78 -9.62 -4.73 -12.23
CA VAL A 78 -8.80 -3.51 -12.14
C VAL A 78 -8.11 -3.26 -13.48
N LEU A 79 -8.28 -2.05 -14.03
CA LEU A 79 -7.51 -1.62 -15.19
C LEU A 79 -6.14 -1.11 -14.69
N PRO A 80 -5.02 -1.62 -15.21
CA PRO A 80 -3.69 -1.14 -14.82
C PRO A 80 -3.53 0.36 -15.02
N GLU A 81 -2.91 1.04 -14.05
CA GLU A 81 -2.73 2.51 -14.05
C GLU A 81 -2.13 3.02 -15.36
N GLN A 82 -1.05 2.39 -15.83
CA GLN A 82 -0.37 2.83 -17.05
C GLN A 82 -1.26 2.70 -18.27
N GLN A 83 -2.05 1.62 -18.37
CA GLN A 83 -2.98 1.41 -19.46
C GLN A 83 -4.06 2.50 -19.51
N PHE A 84 -4.54 2.91 -18.34
CA PHE A 84 -5.49 4.02 -18.25
C PHE A 84 -4.87 5.33 -18.69
N ILE A 85 -3.69 5.67 -18.18
CA ILE A 85 -2.99 6.93 -18.52
C ILE A 85 -2.72 7.01 -20.02
N ASP A 86 -2.22 5.95 -20.63
CA ASP A 86 -1.95 5.89 -22.06
C ASP A 86 -3.23 6.07 -22.90
N ALA A 87 -4.32 5.43 -22.48
CA ALA A 87 -5.61 5.54 -23.16
C ALA A 87 -6.25 6.92 -23.06
N ILE A 88 -6.04 7.61 -21.92
CA ILE A 88 -6.63 8.93 -21.64
C ILE A 88 -5.63 10.08 -21.92
N TYR A 89 -4.47 9.77 -22.51
CA TYR A 89 -3.50 10.82 -22.86
C TYR A 89 -4.13 11.95 -23.69
N PRO A 90 -3.81 13.24 -23.39
CA PRO A 90 -2.87 13.76 -22.38
C PRO A 90 -3.52 14.19 -21.05
N TRP A 91 -4.75 13.84 -20.76
CA TRP A 91 -5.54 14.45 -19.66
C TRP A 91 -5.17 13.97 -18.25
N PHE A 92 -4.56 12.78 -18.12
CA PHE A 92 -4.13 12.22 -16.84
C PHE A 92 -2.59 12.15 -16.70
N GLU A 93 -1.88 12.86 -17.53
CA GLU A 93 -0.45 13.06 -17.32
C GLU A 93 -0.18 13.82 -16.00
N PRO A 94 1.00 13.65 -15.38
CA PRO A 94 1.31 14.22 -14.06
C PRO A 94 1.01 15.71 -13.91
N ARG A 95 1.16 16.48 -15.00
CA ARG A 95 0.87 17.93 -15.00
C ARG A 95 -0.59 18.28 -15.23
N THR A 96 -1.34 17.39 -15.84
CA THR A 96 -2.73 17.61 -16.24
C THR A 96 -3.74 16.83 -15.42
N ALA A 97 -3.29 15.80 -14.72
CA ALA A 97 -4.14 14.97 -13.86
C ALA A 97 -4.96 15.81 -12.86
N PRO A 98 -6.23 15.47 -12.66
CA PRO A 98 -7.08 16.19 -11.73
C PRO A 98 -6.61 15.96 -10.29
N LYS A 99 -6.37 17.05 -9.55
CA LYS A 99 -6.01 17.00 -8.12
C LYS A 99 -7.22 16.94 -7.18
N GLY A 100 -8.42 16.66 -7.71
CA GLY A 100 -9.65 16.56 -6.92
C GLY A 100 -10.90 16.51 -7.76
N LEU A 101 -12.02 16.13 -7.14
CA LEU A 101 -13.29 15.90 -7.80
C LEU A 101 -13.80 17.09 -8.66
N PRO A 102 -13.69 18.37 -8.25
CA PRO A 102 -14.15 19.48 -9.10
C PRO A 102 -13.41 19.59 -10.43
N ARG A 103 -12.12 19.25 -10.45
CA ARG A 103 -11.33 19.24 -11.70
C ARG A 103 -11.63 17.98 -12.53
N LEU A 104 -11.80 16.83 -11.87
CA LEU A 104 -12.22 15.60 -12.51
C LEU A 104 -13.56 15.78 -13.23
N LYS A 105 -14.56 16.37 -12.55
CA LYS A 105 -15.87 16.68 -13.15
C LYS A 105 -15.74 17.49 -14.45
N ARG A 106 -14.98 18.59 -14.42
CA ARG A 106 -14.76 19.42 -15.61
C ARG A 106 -14.07 18.68 -16.73
N LEU A 107 -13.17 17.74 -16.38
CA LEU A 107 -12.44 16.94 -17.38
C LEU A 107 -13.38 15.93 -18.04
N ILE A 108 -14.15 15.19 -17.27
CA ILE A 108 -15.06 14.15 -17.77
C ILE A 108 -16.25 14.74 -18.55
N GLN A 109 -16.63 15.99 -18.28
CA GLN A 109 -17.65 16.69 -19.06
C GLN A 109 -17.23 16.98 -20.51
N GLN A 110 -15.93 16.82 -20.84
CA GLN A 110 -15.48 16.88 -22.24
C GLN A 110 -15.87 15.58 -22.95
N ASN A 111 -16.67 15.68 -24.02
CA ASN A 111 -17.22 14.53 -24.73
C ASN A 111 -16.18 13.50 -25.19
N ASN A 112 -15.00 13.96 -25.61
CA ASN A 112 -13.91 13.12 -26.05
C ASN A 112 -13.26 12.35 -24.89
N VAL A 113 -13.18 12.93 -23.69
CA VAL A 113 -12.67 12.26 -22.49
C VAL A 113 -13.67 11.25 -21.99
N LYS A 114 -14.95 11.66 -21.88
CA LYS A 114 -16.03 10.75 -21.46
C LYS A 114 -16.13 9.53 -22.37
N ALA A 115 -16.17 9.73 -23.69
CA ALA A 115 -16.25 8.64 -24.65
C ALA A 115 -15.09 7.63 -24.51
N LYS A 116 -13.88 8.11 -24.19
CA LYS A 116 -12.74 7.25 -23.90
C LYS A 116 -12.91 6.45 -22.63
N ILE A 117 -13.33 7.08 -21.54
CA ILE A 117 -13.59 6.41 -20.24
C ILE A 117 -14.67 5.33 -20.42
N ASP A 118 -15.77 5.67 -21.09
CA ASP A 118 -16.88 4.76 -21.39
C ASP A 118 -16.38 3.54 -22.20
N SER A 119 -15.51 3.77 -23.20
CA SER A 119 -14.93 2.68 -24.02
C SER A 119 -14.05 1.71 -23.24
N LEU A 120 -13.51 2.13 -22.09
CA LEU A 120 -12.71 1.29 -21.20
C LEU A 120 -13.56 0.56 -20.16
N SER A 121 -14.86 0.86 -20.09
CA SER A 121 -15.81 0.35 -19.09
C SER A 121 -15.38 0.64 -17.65
N ILE A 122 -14.79 1.83 -17.40
CA ILE A 122 -14.35 2.22 -16.05
C ILE A 122 -15.51 2.91 -15.35
N ARG A 123 -15.95 2.29 -14.24
CA ARG A 123 -17.01 2.82 -13.39
C ARG A 123 -16.46 3.66 -12.24
N TYR A 124 -15.42 3.16 -11.56
CA TYR A 124 -14.86 3.80 -10.39
C TYR A 124 -13.40 4.13 -10.57
N LEU A 125 -13.01 5.30 -10.05
CA LEU A 125 -11.63 5.74 -9.92
C LEU A 125 -11.28 5.81 -8.45
N VAL A 126 -10.26 5.07 -8.03
CA VAL A 126 -9.66 5.14 -6.72
C VAL A 126 -8.41 5.99 -6.80
N TRP A 127 -8.41 7.10 -6.06
CA TRP A 127 -7.27 8.00 -5.99
C TRP A 127 -6.49 7.73 -4.72
N LEU A 128 -5.25 7.26 -4.86
CA LEU A 128 -4.34 6.98 -3.75
C LEU A 128 -3.42 8.17 -3.50
N ASP A 129 -3.37 8.61 -2.24
CA ASP A 129 -2.45 9.64 -1.75
C ASP A 129 -1.77 9.15 -0.48
N GLY A 130 -0.49 9.43 -0.31
CA GLY A 130 0.23 9.06 0.90
C GLY A 130 1.65 8.60 0.64
N SER A 131 2.35 8.33 1.73
CA SER A 131 3.76 7.94 1.71
C SER A 131 4.12 7.02 2.88
N THR A 132 5.29 6.40 2.77
CA THR A 132 5.95 5.70 3.87
C THR A 132 7.20 6.47 4.26
N GLU A 133 7.28 6.88 5.51
CA GLU A 133 8.38 7.69 6.02
C GLU A 133 9.11 6.97 7.17
N THR A 134 10.37 7.34 7.35
CA THR A 134 11.14 6.95 8.54
C THR A 134 11.02 8.08 9.56
N THR A 135 10.36 7.79 10.68
CA THR A 135 10.03 8.77 11.72
C THR A 135 11.04 8.83 12.85
N GLY A 136 11.80 7.75 13.05
CA GLY A 136 12.80 7.66 14.08
C GLY A 136 14.01 6.83 13.64
N LYS A 137 15.17 7.15 14.20
CA LYS A 137 16.40 6.35 14.03
C LYS A 137 17.16 6.36 15.34
N GLY A 138 17.71 5.22 15.74
CA GLY A 138 18.48 5.07 16.97
C GLY A 138 19.53 3.97 16.87
N GLY A 139 20.42 3.94 17.86
CA GLY A 139 21.44 2.91 17.97
C GLY A 139 22.79 3.31 17.36
N SER A 140 23.73 2.38 17.45
CA SER A 140 25.08 2.53 16.91
C SER A 140 25.57 1.15 16.48
N MET A 141 26.21 1.10 15.32
CA MET A 141 26.83 -0.12 14.78
C MET A 141 28.26 0.20 14.35
N SER A 142 29.19 -0.64 14.74
CA SER A 142 30.60 -0.54 14.36
C SER A 142 31.00 -1.80 13.61
N CYS A 143 31.61 -1.64 12.43
CA CYS A 143 32.13 -2.74 11.62
C CYS A 143 33.64 -2.59 11.49
N ALA A 144 34.37 -3.68 11.67
CA ALA A 144 35.81 -3.72 11.50
C ALA A 144 36.21 -4.86 10.56
N ILE A 145 37.24 -4.63 9.75
CA ILE A 145 37.85 -5.63 8.87
C ILE A 145 39.31 -5.79 9.29
N GLY A 146 39.74 -7.02 9.48
CA GLY A 146 41.13 -7.36 9.87
C GLY A 146 41.64 -8.58 9.10
N PRO A 147 42.95 -8.98 9.31
CA PRO A 147 43.54 -10.09 8.57
C PRO A 147 42.85 -11.45 8.74
N GLY A 148 41.99 -11.59 9.75
CA GLY A 148 41.21 -12.80 10.04
C GLY A 148 39.76 -12.76 9.62
N GLY A 149 39.30 -11.67 8.96
CA GLY A 149 37.91 -11.46 8.54
C GLY A 149 37.34 -10.14 9.00
N GLY A 150 36.08 -9.91 8.69
CA GLY A 150 35.32 -8.71 9.12
C GLY A 150 34.15 -9.09 10.02
N GLY A 151 33.74 -8.17 10.89
CA GLY A 151 32.56 -8.34 11.72
C GLY A 151 31.92 -7.02 12.08
N CYS A 152 30.62 -7.02 12.31
CA CYS A 152 29.85 -5.87 12.79
C CYS A 152 29.32 -6.17 14.18
N PHE A 153 29.46 -5.21 15.10
CA PHE A 153 28.92 -5.29 16.44
C PHE A 153 28.11 -4.04 16.73
N GLY A 154 26.94 -4.23 17.30
CA GLY A 154 26.07 -3.13 17.67
C GLY A 154 24.61 -3.39 17.33
N PHE A 155 23.86 -2.29 17.42
CA PHE A 155 22.42 -2.30 17.25
C PHE A 155 22.01 -1.00 16.57
N ALA A 156 21.13 -1.11 15.60
CA ALA A 156 20.46 0.03 15.01
C ALA A 156 18.97 -0.26 14.89
N GLN A 157 18.16 0.76 15.06
CA GLN A 157 16.71 0.69 14.89
C GLN A 157 16.22 1.89 14.08
N TRP A 158 15.09 1.71 13.39
CA TRP A 158 14.38 2.78 12.73
C TRP A 158 12.89 2.50 12.74
N ASP A 159 12.14 3.57 13.03
CA ASP A 159 10.68 3.54 13.02
C ASP A 159 10.18 3.97 11.66
N LYS A 160 9.17 3.29 11.15
CA LYS A 160 8.48 3.62 9.90
C LYS A 160 7.01 3.87 10.16
N LEU A 161 6.49 4.84 9.46
CA LEU A 161 5.07 5.17 9.41
C LEU A 161 4.64 5.21 7.95
N SER A 162 3.62 4.43 7.63
CA SER A 162 2.93 4.44 6.33
C SER A 162 1.55 5.04 6.53
N VAL A 163 1.27 6.14 5.85
CA VAL A 163 -0.05 6.81 5.87
C VAL A 163 -0.53 6.93 4.45
N TYR A 164 -1.64 6.26 4.13
CA TYR A 164 -2.24 6.30 2.81
C TYR A 164 -3.75 6.53 2.90
N GLU A 165 -4.28 7.32 1.98
CA GLU A 165 -5.70 7.58 1.80
C GLU A 165 -6.13 7.15 0.39
N ALA A 166 -7.24 6.44 0.30
CA ALA A 166 -7.92 6.10 -0.94
C ALA A 166 -9.24 6.85 -1.01
N THR A 167 -9.42 7.70 -2.02
CA THR A 167 -10.70 8.35 -2.30
C THR A 167 -11.34 7.65 -3.50
N VAL A 168 -12.58 7.17 -3.34
CA VAL A 168 -13.33 6.47 -4.38
C VAL A 168 -14.30 7.42 -5.07
N TRP A 169 -14.15 7.58 -6.37
CA TRP A 169 -15.03 8.42 -7.20
C TRP A 169 -15.80 7.57 -8.20
N ASP A 170 -17.11 7.80 -8.27
CA ASP A 170 -17.98 7.29 -9.32
C ASP A 170 -17.85 8.19 -10.56
N LEU A 171 -17.44 7.62 -11.70
CA LEU A 171 -17.21 8.38 -12.92
C LEU A 171 -18.48 8.67 -13.74
N ASP A 172 -19.57 7.93 -13.49
CA ASP A 172 -20.85 8.19 -14.12
C ASP A 172 -21.66 9.23 -13.36
N GLU A 173 -21.78 9.05 -12.04
CA GLU A 173 -22.51 10.00 -11.20
C GLU A 173 -21.70 11.26 -10.86
N LEU A 174 -20.37 11.19 -11.03
CA LEU A 174 -19.41 12.24 -10.70
C LEU A 174 -19.50 12.69 -9.23
N VAL A 175 -19.58 11.71 -8.34
CA VAL A 175 -19.63 11.92 -6.89
C VAL A 175 -18.53 11.10 -6.20
N GLU A 176 -18.16 11.55 -5.02
CA GLU A 176 -17.35 10.79 -4.09
C GLU A 176 -18.21 9.75 -3.39
N LYS A 177 -17.83 8.49 -3.46
CA LYS A 177 -18.51 7.37 -2.80
C LYS A 177 -17.95 7.08 -1.41
N GLY A 178 -16.75 7.54 -1.12
CA GLY A 178 -16.14 7.43 0.19
C GLY A 178 -14.64 7.53 0.18
N LYS A 179 -14.09 7.42 1.39
CA LYS A 179 -12.65 7.47 1.66
C LYS A 179 -12.27 6.36 2.61
N LEU A 180 -11.08 5.85 2.41
CA LEU A 180 -10.43 4.86 3.26
C LEU A 180 -9.06 5.43 3.63
N ARG A 181 -8.72 5.40 4.90
CA ARG A 181 -7.40 5.78 5.38
C ARG A 181 -6.79 4.61 6.11
N VAL A 182 -5.53 4.34 5.84
CA VAL A 182 -4.73 3.35 6.55
C VAL A 182 -3.50 4.02 7.12
N ASP A 183 -3.29 3.81 8.42
CA ASP A 183 -2.08 4.19 9.13
C ASP A 183 -1.42 2.90 9.63
N SER A 184 -0.18 2.64 9.25
CA SER A 184 0.59 1.48 9.69
C SER A 184 1.94 1.92 10.20
N GLU A 185 2.31 1.47 11.40
CA GLU A 185 3.56 1.81 12.06
C GLU A 185 4.31 0.58 12.54
N GLY A 186 5.61 0.66 12.60
CA GLY A 186 6.43 -0.41 13.13
C GLY A 186 7.92 -0.07 13.16
N THR A 187 8.62 -0.78 14.03
CA THR A 187 10.06 -0.62 14.22
C THR A 187 10.82 -1.75 13.58
N SER A 188 11.83 -1.42 12.78
CA SER A 188 12.79 -2.36 12.20
C SER A 188 14.11 -2.28 12.96
N TYR A 189 14.81 -3.41 13.03
CA TYR A 189 16.06 -3.54 13.75
C TYR A 189 17.17 -4.10 12.87
N LEU A 190 18.40 -3.69 13.14
CA LEU A 190 19.61 -4.29 12.60
C LEU A 190 20.52 -4.66 13.77
N ILE A 191 20.76 -5.96 13.95
CA ILE A 191 21.56 -6.49 15.05
C ILE A 191 22.86 -7.04 14.46
N GLY A 192 24.00 -6.49 14.92
CA GLY A 192 25.32 -6.95 14.56
C GLY A 192 25.94 -7.77 15.69
N VAL A 193 26.16 -9.06 15.48
CA VAL A 193 26.88 -9.93 16.41
C VAL A 193 28.19 -10.40 15.78
N VAL A 194 28.19 -10.78 14.53
CA VAL A 194 29.35 -11.08 13.66
C VAL A 194 28.98 -10.63 12.25
N ALA A 195 27.76 -11.01 11.80
CA ALA A 195 27.15 -10.49 10.59
C ALA A 195 25.91 -9.64 10.98
N PRO A 196 25.58 -8.60 10.22
CA PRO A 196 24.37 -7.83 10.45
C PRO A 196 23.14 -8.68 10.12
N ILE A 197 22.23 -8.80 11.10
CA ILE A 197 20.95 -9.52 10.95
C ILE A 197 19.85 -8.49 10.91
N PRO A 198 19.20 -8.26 9.75
CA PRO A 198 18.07 -7.35 9.64
C PRO A 198 16.77 -8.02 10.13
N LEU A 199 16.08 -7.37 11.05
CA LEU A 199 14.72 -7.70 11.48
C LEU A 199 13.81 -6.57 10.95
N LEU A 200 13.24 -6.78 9.76
CA LEU A 200 12.47 -5.77 9.05
C LEU A 200 10.99 -5.92 9.36
N THR A 201 10.35 -4.81 9.71
CA THR A 201 8.89 -4.74 9.86
C THR A 201 8.29 -4.30 8.52
N PRO A 202 7.38 -5.07 7.91
CA PRO A 202 6.87 -4.81 6.57
C PRO A 202 5.74 -3.76 6.55
N VAL A 203 5.94 -2.61 7.19
CA VAL A 203 4.93 -1.55 7.41
C VAL A 203 4.18 -1.14 6.14
N LYS A 204 4.91 -0.95 5.02
CA LYS A 204 4.29 -0.60 3.73
C LYS A 204 3.41 -1.74 3.18
N ASN A 205 3.85 -2.98 3.32
CA ASN A 205 3.09 -4.14 2.84
C ASN A 205 1.84 -4.38 3.68
N ASP A 206 1.93 -4.18 5.00
CA ASP A 206 0.80 -4.31 5.91
C ASP A 206 -0.24 -3.20 5.64
N ALA A 207 0.20 -1.97 5.38
CA ALA A 207 -0.67 -0.89 4.94
C ALA A 207 -1.35 -1.22 3.60
N CYS A 208 -0.59 -1.72 2.62
CA CYS A 208 -1.13 -2.12 1.32
C CYS A 208 -2.18 -3.23 1.44
N GLY A 209 -1.83 -4.33 2.12
CA GLY A 209 -2.74 -5.47 2.30
C GLY A 209 -4.02 -5.06 3.02
N SER A 210 -3.91 -4.22 4.04
CA SER A 210 -5.05 -3.71 4.80
C SER A 210 -5.95 -2.82 3.95
N LEU A 211 -5.37 -1.86 3.21
CA LEU A 211 -6.14 -0.96 2.34
C LEU A 211 -6.79 -1.73 1.18
N GLY A 212 -6.06 -2.64 0.53
CA GLY A 212 -6.59 -3.47 -0.55
C GLY A 212 -7.73 -4.37 -0.09
N ASN A 213 -7.61 -4.99 1.09
CA ASN A 213 -8.69 -5.79 1.68
C ASN A 213 -9.91 -4.94 2.01
N GLN A 214 -9.73 -3.73 2.54
CA GLN A 214 -10.84 -2.84 2.83
C GLN A 214 -11.52 -2.34 1.55
N LEU A 215 -10.76 -2.06 0.49
CA LEU A 215 -11.32 -1.74 -0.84
C LEU A 215 -12.14 -2.89 -1.42
N LYS A 216 -11.70 -4.15 -1.23
CA LYS A 216 -12.52 -5.33 -1.63
C LYS A 216 -13.87 -5.36 -0.92
N LEU A 217 -13.90 -5.04 0.37
CA LEU A 217 -15.16 -4.95 1.14
C LEU A 217 -15.98 -3.71 0.78
N PHE A 218 -15.34 -2.67 0.28
CA PHE A 218 -15.99 -1.45 -0.16
C PHE A 218 -16.77 -1.67 -1.46
N PHE A 219 -16.24 -2.51 -2.35
CA PHE A 219 -16.89 -2.91 -3.60
C PHE A 219 -17.59 -4.26 -3.42
N SER A 220 -18.84 -4.34 -3.86
CA SER A 220 -19.56 -5.60 -3.98
C SER A 220 -19.66 -6.00 -5.47
N ILE A 221 -19.43 -7.27 -5.78
CA ILE A 221 -19.61 -7.81 -7.13
C ILE A 221 -21.02 -8.41 -7.22
N LYS A 222 -21.75 -8.08 -8.28
CA LYS A 222 -23.09 -8.59 -8.54
C LYS A 222 -23.07 -9.76 -9.52
#